data_c0bfe49e9e5b3f49e463cf3a20b120d0
#
_entry.id   c0bfe49e9e5b3f49e463cf3a20b120d0
#
_cell.length_a   1.000
_cell.length_b   1.000
_cell.length_c   1.000
_cell.angle_alpha   90.00
_cell.angle_beta   90.00
_cell.angle_gamma   90.00
#
_symmetry.space_group_name_H-M   'P 1'
#
loop_
_entity.id
_entity.type
_entity.pdbx_description
1 polymer ?
#
loop_
_entity_poly.entity_id
_entity_poly.type
_entity_poly.pdbx_seq_one_letter_code
_entity_poly.pdbx_strand_id
1 'polypeptide(L)'
;MKKQIYMLQIQKNTQQPTKSATINQPPDIDHSKQITLINELFLGSENATDELHELCKKRISKKLAGYKQQDVGNNIFDPAWFITADELLTLMVESRLRCYYCRTNCSIIYAEPMFKYQWTLDRVSNDQGHNRQNVVVACLKCNLHRGVKPSCKYKMGKQMKFIKSHVSTYVSGGSDDGSGSSMSSVPGSIMPSD
;
A
#
# COMPACT_ATOMS: atom_id res chain seq x y z
N MET A 1 2.48 -4.02 20.10
CA MET A 1 1.87 -3.29 21.23
C MET A 1 1.69 -1.79 20.93
N LYS A 2 2.74 -1.02 20.59
CA LYS A 2 2.65 0.45 20.40
C LYS A 2 1.70 0.91 19.28
N LYS A 3 1.62 0.21 18.12
CA LYS A 3 0.69 0.54 17.03
C LYS A 3 -0.78 0.30 17.42
N GLN A 4 -1.03 -0.64 18.31
CA GLN A 4 -2.37 -0.96 18.83
C GLN A 4 -2.85 0.09 19.84
N ILE A 5 -1.92 0.63 20.65
CA ILE A 5 -2.19 1.73 21.60
C ILE A 5 -2.53 3.02 20.82
N TYR A 6 -1.83 3.29 19.74
CA TYR A 6 -2.13 4.43 18.86
C TYR A 6 -3.53 4.34 18.24
N MET A 7 -3.97 3.14 17.85
CA MET A 7 -5.33 2.89 17.36
C MET A 7 -6.39 3.12 18.45
N LEU A 8 -6.11 2.72 19.69
CA LEU A 8 -7.00 2.99 20.83
C LEU A 8 -7.07 4.48 21.19
N GLN A 9 -5.96 5.22 21.01
CA GLN A 9 -5.96 6.68 21.18
C GLN A 9 -6.74 7.42 20.11
N ILE A 10 -6.68 6.96 18.84
CA ILE A 10 -7.53 7.51 17.76
C ILE A 10 -9.00 7.29 18.05
N GLN A 11 -9.38 6.13 18.60
CA GLN A 11 -10.76 5.84 18.96
C GLN A 11 -11.28 6.67 20.14
N LYS A 12 -10.40 7.06 21.09
CA LYS A 12 -10.78 7.89 22.25
C LYS A 12 -10.91 9.38 21.93
N ASN A 13 -10.28 9.87 20.86
CA ASN A 13 -10.33 11.28 20.44
C ASN A 13 -11.43 11.58 19.41
N THR A 14 -12.34 10.66 19.13
CA THR A 14 -13.58 10.93 18.41
C THR A 14 -14.61 11.60 19.33
N GLN A 15 -14.27 12.73 19.91
CA GLN A 15 -15.28 13.68 20.38
C GLN A 15 -15.96 14.24 19.13
N GLN A 16 -17.28 14.13 19.10
CA GLN A 16 -18.12 14.64 18.02
C GLN A 16 -17.78 16.11 17.75
N PRO A 17 -17.54 16.50 16.50
CA PRO A 17 -17.34 17.90 16.18
C PRO A 17 -18.66 18.64 16.43
N THR A 18 -18.62 19.61 17.34
CA THR A 18 -19.68 20.59 17.49
C THR A 18 -19.99 21.23 16.14
N LYS A 19 -21.26 21.21 15.76
CA LYS A 19 -21.79 21.83 14.54
C LYS A 19 -21.37 23.30 14.51
N SER A 20 -20.53 23.69 13.57
CA SER A 20 -20.44 24.99 12.89
C SER A 20 -19.11 25.14 12.17
N ALA A 21 -19.05 24.68 10.95
CA ALA A 21 -18.28 25.28 9.86
C ALA A 21 -18.79 24.62 8.59
N THR A 22 -19.22 25.39 7.63
CA THR A 22 -19.45 24.95 6.25
C THR A 22 -18.14 24.34 5.77
N ILE A 23 -17.97 23.05 5.94
CA ILE A 23 -16.82 22.31 5.40
C ILE A 23 -17.12 22.27 3.91
N ASN A 24 -16.44 23.13 3.13
CA ASN A 24 -16.29 22.92 1.71
C ASN A 24 -15.74 21.51 1.55
N GLN A 25 -16.59 20.55 1.18
CA GLN A 25 -16.13 19.21 0.89
C GLN A 25 -15.12 19.33 -0.25
N PRO A 26 -13.92 18.75 -0.11
CA PRO A 26 -12.96 18.77 -1.20
C PRO A 26 -13.62 18.12 -2.42
N PRO A 27 -13.38 18.65 -3.63
CA PRO A 27 -13.98 18.13 -4.84
C PRO A 27 -13.68 16.64 -4.99
N ASP A 28 -14.63 15.89 -5.52
CA ASP A 28 -14.39 14.50 -5.93
C ASP A 28 -13.50 14.53 -7.18
N ILE A 29 -12.22 14.25 -6.95
CA ILE A 29 -11.19 14.32 -7.99
C ILE A 29 -10.75 12.91 -8.33
N ASP A 30 -10.86 12.58 -9.61
CA ASP A 30 -10.43 11.27 -10.08
C ASP A 30 -8.91 11.04 -9.85
N HIS A 31 -8.50 9.79 -9.91
CA HIS A 31 -7.13 9.39 -9.63
C HIS A 31 -6.12 9.96 -10.64
N SER A 32 -6.51 10.09 -11.91
CA SER A 32 -5.63 10.63 -12.97
C SER A 32 -5.29 12.09 -12.67
N LYS A 33 -6.28 12.88 -12.32
CA LYS A 33 -6.06 14.28 -11.93
C LYS A 33 -5.18 14.39 -10.69
N GLN A 34 -5.34 13.51 -9.70
CA GLN A 34 -4.47 13.50 -8.51
C GLN A 34 -3.02 13.15 -8.86
N ILE A 35 -2.79 12.23 -9.82
CA ILE A 35 -1.43 11.94 -10.33
C ILE A 35 -0.87 13.18 -11.02
N THR A 36 -1.66 13.86 -11.87
CA THR A 36 -1.22 15.10 -12.53
C THR A 36 -0.77 16.14 -11.51
N LEU A 37 -1.59 16.41 -10.48
CA LEU A 37 -1.25 17.36 -9.42
C LEU A 37 0.09 17.00 -8.71
N ILE A 38 0.32 15.73 -8.42
CA ILE A 38 1.58 15.29 -7.80
C ILE A 38 2.76 15.46 -8.75
N ASN A 39 2.61 15.16 -10.04
CA ASN A 39 3.67 15.35 -11.04
C ASN A 39 4.00 16.85 -11.21
N GLU A 40 3.00 17.73 -11.25
CA GLU A 40 3.18 19.18 -11.35
C GLU A 40 3.90 19.73 -10.12
N LEU A 41 3.55 19.25 -8.91
CA LEU A 41 4.26 19.60 -7.68
C LEU A 41 5.70 19.10 -7.68
N PHE A 42 5.94 17.87 -8.13
CA PHE A 42 7.28 17.28 -8.23
C PHE A 42 8.18 18.03 -9.21
N LEU A 43 7.64 18.44 -10.35
CA LEU A 43 8.37 19.20 -11.37
C LEU A 43 8.57 20.68 -11.02
N GLY A 44 7.98 21.16 -9.93
CA GLY A 44 8.04 22.58 -9.58
C GLY A 44 7.39 23.48 -10.64
N SER A 45 6.35 22.99 -11.31
CA SER A 45 5.68 23.71 -12.39
C SER A 45 5.14 25.05 -11.90
N GLU A 46 5.33 26.13 -12.69
CA GLU A 46 4.76 27.45 -12.42
C GLU A 46 3.22 27.42 -12.33
N ASN A 47 2.59 26.44 -12.94
CA ASN A 47 1.15 26.20 -12.85
C ASN A 47 0.71 25.54 -11.54
N ALA A 48 1.65 25.08 -10.69
CA ALA A 48 1.36 24.44 -9.41
C ALA A 48 0.98 25.44 -8.29
N THR A 49 0.13 26.43 -8.64
CA THR A 49 -0.28 27.53 -7.74
C THR A 49 -1.78 27.57 -7.49
N ASP A 50 -2.56 26.68 -8.09
CA ASP A 50 -4.00 26.63 -7.88
C ASP A 50 -4.38 26.08 -6.49
N GLU A 51 -5.63 26.25 -6.12
CA GLU A 51 -6.18 25.84 -4.81
C GLU A 51 -5.96 24.34 -4.52
N LEU A 52 -5.98 23.50 -5.56
CA LEU A 52 -5.79 22.06 -5.42
C LEU A 52 -4.33 21.70 -5.10
N HIS A 53 -3.37 22.38 -5.70
CA HIS A 53 -1.95 22.22 -5.37
C HIS A 53 -1.67 22.64 -3.93
N GLU A 54 -2.20 23.78 -3.50
CA GLU A 54 -2.06 24.23 -2.12
C GLU A 54 -2.71 23.24 -1.12
N LEU A 55 -3.86 22.68 -1.48
CA LEU A 55 -4.49 21.65 -0.68
C LEU A 55 -3.62 20.38 -0.58
N CYS A 56 -3.00 19.96 -1.69
CA CYS A 56 -2.05 18.84 -1.70
C CYS A 56 -0.84 19.12 -0.80
N LYS A 57 -0.18 20.26 -0.97
CA LYS A 57 0.97 20.71 -0.14
C LYS A 57 0.60 20.69 1.34
N LYS A 58 -0.54 21.27 1.69
CA LYS A 58 -1.04 21.32 3.08
C LYS A 58 -1.27 19.93 3.66
N ARG A 59 -1.83 19.01 2.88
CA ARG A 59 -2.08 17.62 3.32
C ARG A 59 -0.79 16.83 3.50
N ILE A 60 0.19 17.02 2.60
CA ILE A 60 1.52 16.43 2.69
C ILE A 60 2.20 16.90 3.97
N SER A 61 2.31 18.22 4.14
CA SER A 61 2.97 18.84 5.29
C SER A 61 2.33 18.41 6.62
N LYS A 62 1.00 18.40 6.69
CA LYS A 62 0.27 17.96 7.88
C LYS A 62 0.60 16.49 8.25
N LYS A 63 0.65 15.60 7.26
CA LYS A 63 0.98 14.19 7.53
C LYS A 63 2.44 14.01 7.90
N LEU A 64 3.38 14.70 7.24
CA LEU A 64 4.79 14.65 7.60
C LEU A 64 5.01 15.13 9.04
N ALA A 65 4.38 16.25 9.45
CA ALA A 65 4.44 16.71 10.83
C ALA A 65 3.89 15.64 11.82
N GLY A 66 2.79 14.99 11.48
CA GLY A 66 2.24 13.89 12.29
C GLY A 66 3.17 12.68 12.39
N TYR A 67 3.84 12.29 11.32
CA TYR A 67 4.82 11.21 11.33
C TYR A 67 6.05 11.57 12.16
N LYS A 68 6.55 12.79 12.03
CA LYS A 68 7.64 13.29 12.88
C LYS A 68 7.28 13.22 14.37
N GLN A 69 6.10 13.70 14.75
CA GLN A 69 5.64 13.62 16.14
C GLN A 69 5.52 12.18 16.61
N GLN A 70 5.03 11.28 15.76
CA GLN A 70 4.94 9.84 16.07
C GLN A 70 6.31 9.22 16.31
N ASP A 71 7.30 9.54 15.46
CA ASP A 71 8.65 9.01 15.59
C ASP A 71 9.36 9.55 16.83
N VAL A 72 9.21 10.84 17.13
CA VAL A 72 9.71 11.45 18.37
C VAL A 72 9.09 10.78 19.59
N GLY A 73 7.77 10.62 19.62
CA GLY A 73 7.06 9.98 20.72
C GLY A 73 7.41 8.50 20.93
N ASN A 74 7.94 7.84 19.89
CA ASN A 74 8.41 6.45 19.97
C ASN A 74 9.93 6.32 20.16
N ASN A 75 10.68 7.43 20.30
CA ASN A 75 12.14 7.47 20.41
C ASN A 75 12.87 6.82 19.22
N ILE A 76 12.35 6.99 18.01
CA ILE A 76 12.90 6.44 16.76
C ILE A 76 13.07 7.53 15.68
N PHE A 77 12.94 8.81 16.06
CA PHE A 77 13.14 9.92 15.14
C PHE A 77 14.63 10.15 14.90
N ASP A 78 15.02 10.14 13.64
CA ASP A 78 16.36 10.51 13.16
C ASP A 78 16.24 11.66 12.17
N PRO A 79 16.70 12.88 12.55
CA PRO A 79 16.57 14.06 11.68
C PRO A 79 17.36 13.96 10.38
N ALA A 80 18.45 13.17 10.36
CA ALA A 80 19.29 13.01 9.17
C ALA A 80 18.66 12.06 8.12
N TRP A 81 17.77 11.17 8.56
CA TRP A 81 17.17 10.14 7.71
C TRP A 81 15.66 10.31 7.52
N PHE A 82 15.01 11.17 8.33
CA PHE A 82 13.59 11.41 8.18
C PHE A 82 13.25 11.91 6.78
N ILE A 83 12.23 11.32 6.14
CA ILE A 83 11.84 11.63 4.77
C ILE A 83 11.43 13.11 4.61
N THR A 84 11.98 13.78 3.61
CA THR A 84 11.62 15.16 3.24
C THR A 84 10.35 15.21 2.38
N ALA A 85 9.81 16.41 2.16
CA ALA A 85 8.65 16.58 1.28
C ALA A 85 8.99 16.20 -0.18
N ASP A 86 10.17 16.54 -0.66
CA ASP A 86 10.61 16.25 -2.03
C ASP A 86 10.84 14.75 -2.25
N GLU A 87 11.47 14.07 -1.29
CA GLU A 87 11.62 12.61 -1.31
C GLU A 87 10.28 11.90 -1.27
N LEU A 88 9.31 12.45 -0.51
CA LEU A 88 7.96 11.93 -0.49
C LEU A 88 7.24 12.12 -1.83
N LEU A 89 7.37 13.30 -2.47
CA LEU A 89 6.83 13.53 -3.81
C LEU A 89 7.43 12.55 -4.82
N THR A 90 8.75 12.32 -4.79
CA THR A 90 9.42 11.30 -5.61
C THR A 90 8.77 9.93 -5.41
N LEU A 91 8.61 9.51 -4.17
CA LEU A 91 7.99 8.22 -3.83
C LEU A 91 6.53 8.12 -4.31
N MET A 92 5.76 9.22 -4.25
CA MET A 92 4.39 9.28 -4.75
C MET A 92 4.32 9.16 -6.27
N VAL A 93 5.22 9.82 -7.00
CA VAL A 93 5.35 9.73 -8.47
C VAL A 93 5.73 8.31 -8.87
N GLU A 94 6.77 7.74 -8.30
CA GLU A 94 7.24 6.38 -8.58
C GLU A 94 6.16 5.32 -8.32
N SER A 95 5.44 5.44 -7.23
CA SER A 95 4.33 4.54 -6.89
C SER A 95 3.08 4.78 -7.74
N ARG A 96 3.01 5.89 -8.50
CA ARG A 96 1.81 6.38 -9.19
C ARG A 96 0.61 6.46 -8.24
N LEU A 97 0.83 6.93 -7.03
CA LEU A 97 -0.17 6.96 -5.97
C LEU A 97 -0.88 5.60 -5.78
N ARG A 98 -0.19 4.49 -5.93
CA ARG A 98 -0.73 3.15 -5.70
C ARG A 98 -0.20 2.55 -4.40
N CYS A 99 -1.08 1.89 -3.69
CA CYS A 99 -0.71 1.18 -2.47
C CYS A 99 0.34 0.10 -2.74
N TYR A 100 1.46 0.15 -2.02
CA TYR A 100 2.53 -0.84 -2.09
C TYR A 100 2.04 -2.29 -1.88
N TYR A 101 1.03 -2.49 -1.02
CA TYR A 101 0.53 -3.80 -0.66
C TYR A 101 -0.55 -4.33 -1.62
N CYS A 102 -1.64 -3.61 -1.80
CA CYS A 102 -2.80 -4.11 -2.56
C CYS A 102 -2.92 -3.53 -3.97
N ARG A 103 -2.02 -2.64 -4.37
CA ARG A 103 -2.02 -1.98 -5.69
C ARG A 103 -3.23 -1.11 -6.00
N THR A 104 -4.17 -0.96 -5.06
CA THR A 104 -5.30 -0.04 -5.23
C THR A 104 -4.81 1.40 -5.24
N ASN A 105 -5.49 2.27 -5.98
CA ASN A 105 -5.23 3.69 -6.03
C ASN A 105 -5.35 4.31 -4.62
N CYS A 106 -4.39 5.16 -4.27
CA CYS A 106 -4.43 5.98 -3.07
C CYS A 106 -4.90 7.39 -3.45
N SER A 107 -5.60 8.06 -2.53
CA SER A 107 -6.06 9.43 -2.74
C SER A 107 -5.31 10.39 -1.83
N ILE A 108 -4.85 11.51 -2.39
CA ILE A 108 -4.27 12.60 -1.62
C ILE A 108 -5.34 13.61 -1.21
N ILE A 109 -6.32 13.82 -2.09
CA ILE A 109 -7.51 14.62 -1.85
C ILE A 109 -8.68 13.67 -1.60
N TYR A 110 -9.34 13.79 -0.47
CA TYR A 110 -10.45 12.96 -0.02
C TYR A 110 -11.32 13.75 0.96
N ALA A 111 -12.61 13.46 1.01
CA ALA A 111 -13.57 14.17 1.86
C ALA A 111 -13.53 13.66 3.32
N GLU A 112 -13.55 12.36 3.52
CA GLU A 112 -13.69 11.73 4.83
C GLU A 112 -12.35 11.57 5.55
N PRO A 113 -12.20 11.96 6.83
CA PRO A 113 -10.94 11.86 7.57
C PRO A 113 -10.37 10.43 7.64
N MET A 114 -11.25 9.42 7.71
CA MET A 114 -10.87 8.00 7.79
C MET A 114 -11.06 7.26 6.47
N PHE A 115 -11.04 7.99 5.34
CA PHE A 115 -11.16 7.37 4.02
C PHE A 115 -10.14 6.23 3.84
N LYS A 116 -10.63 5.03 3.62
CA LYS A 116 -9.83 3.79 3.62
C LYS A 116 -8.72 3.75 2.57
N TYR A 117 -8.88 4.50 1.50
CA TYR A 117 -7.90 4.58 0.40
C TYR A 117 -7.07 5.87 0.42
N GLN A 118 -7.20 6.71 1.45
CA GLN A 118 -6.25 7.82 1.60
C GLN A 118 -4.82 7.30 1.67
N TRP A 119 -3.88 8.04 1.09
CA TRP A 119 -2.47 7.70 1.18
C TRP A 119 -1.94 7.80 2.61
N THR A 120 -1.02 6.95 2.93
CA THR A 120 -0.25 6.99 4.17
C THR A 120 1.19 6.57 3.87
N LEU A 121 2.12 6.98 4.72
CA LEU A 121 3.43 6.33 4.78
C LEU A 121 3.35 5.17 5.77
N ASP A 122 3.79 4.00 5.34
CA ASP A 122 3.93 2.83 6.20
C ASP A 122 5.41 2.45 6.26
N ARG A 123 5.93 2.25 7.47
CA ARG A 123 7.33 1.88 7.71
C ARG A 123 7.54 0.41 7.39
N VAL A 124 8.53 0.08 6.56
CA VAL A 124 8.89 -1.30 6.23
C VAL A 124 9.34 -2.06 7.49
N SER A 125 10.28 -1.47 8.26
CA SER A 125 10.62 -1.88 9.61
C SER A 125 9.97 -0.95 10.64
N ASN A 126 9.33 -1.50 11.67
CA ASN A 126 8.71 -0.71 12.72
C ASN A 126 9.72 -0.20 13.77
N ASP A 127 10.94 -0.70 13.74
CA ASP A 127 12.02 -0.35 14.68
C ASP A 127 12.72 0.97 14.29
N GLN A 128 12.51 1.42 13.05
CA GLN A 128 13.03 2.67 12.53
C GLN A 128 11.89 3.67 12.29
N GLY A 129 12.23 4.97 12.28
CA GLY A 129 11.30 6.06 11.97
C GLY A 129 10.83 6.07 10.51
N HIS A 130 10.09 7.12 10.16
CA HIS A 130 9.65 7.38 8.78
C HIS A 130 10.83 7.93 7.95
N ASN A 131 11.88 7.12 7.84
CA ASN A 131 13.11 7.43 7.11
C ASN A 131 12.92 7.15 5.62
N ARG A 132 13.62 7.92 4.75
CA ARG A 132 13.52 7.85 3.28
C ARG A 132 13.64 6.43 2.69
N GLN A 133 14.43 5.55 3.32
CA GLN A 133 14.61 4.16 2.87
C GLN A 133 13.70 3.16 3.59
N ASN A 134 12.96 3.61 4.60
CA ASN A 134 12.13 2.75 5.45
C ASN A 134 10.62 2.95 5.24
N VAL A 135 10.19 3.73 4.26
CA VAL A 135 8.78 4.03 4.04
C VAL A 135 8.29 3.62 2.66
N VAL A 136 7.01 3.29 2.59
CA VAL A 136 6.30 3.01 1.34
C VAL A 136 4.95 3.71 1.34
N VAL A 137 4.47 4.11 0.16
CA VAL A 137 3.10 4.61 0.00
C VAL A 137 2.12 3.45 0.15
N ALA A 138 1.22 3.56 1.11
CA ALA A 138 0.18 2.57 1.37
C ALA A 138 -1.18 3.24 1.55
N CYS A 139 -2.27 2.54 1.21
CA CYS A 139 -3.59 3.00 1.61
C CYS A 139 -3.79 2.82 3.12
N LEU A 140 -4.61 3.67 3.74
CA LEU A 140 -4.89 3.59 5.18
C LEU A 140 -5.35 2.19 5.59
N LYS A 141 -6.23 1.56 4.81
CA LYS A 141 -6.71 0.20 5.06
C LYS A 141 -5.55 -0.80 5.19
N CYS A 142 -4.61 -0.81 4.26
CA CYS A 142 -3.48 -1.74 4.31
C CYS A 142 -2.51 -1.41 5.44
N ASN A 143 -2.20 -0.14 5.65
CA ASN A 143 -1.33 0.28 6.75
C ASN A 143 -1.87 -0.18 8.11
N LEU A 144 -3.16 0.03 8.37
CA LEU A 144 -3.81 -0.40 9.61
C LEU A 144 -3.84 -1.93 9.75
N HIS A 145 -4.22 -2.65 8.67
CA HIS A 145 -4.29 -4.13 8.70
C HIS A 145 -2.93 -4.81 8.80
N ARG A 146 -1.88 -4.18 8.27
CA ARG A 146 -0.52 -4.70 8.42
C ARG A 146 -0.10 -4.68 9.89
N GLY A 147 -0.32 -3.57 10.56
CA GLY A 147 0.08 -3.42 11.96
C GLY A 147 1.56 -3.71 12.16
N VAL A 148 1.87 -4.76 12.92
CA VAL A 148 3.25 -5.20 13.24
C VAL A 148 3.76 -6.35 12.35
N LYS A 149 2.95 -6.82 11.40
CA LYS A 149 3.34 -7.91 10.50
C LYS A 149 4.51 -7.49 9.61
N PRO A 150 5.47 -8.40 9.30
CA PRO A 150 6.53 -8.11 8.36
C PRO A 150 5.98 -7.64 7.02
N SER A 151 6.52 -6.53 6.50
CA SER A 151 6.04 -5.85 5.29
C SER A 151 6.03 -6.79 4.07
N CYS A 152 7.10 -7.57 3.87
CA CYS A 152 7.22 -8.52 2.76
C CYS A 152 6.14 -9.61 2.80
N LYS A 153 5.91 -10.23 3.96
CA LYS A 153 4.88 -11.28 4.13
C LYS A 153 3.48 -10.73 3.91
N TYR A 154 3.20 -9.53 4.43
CA TYR A 154 1.90 -8.89 4.22
C TYR A 154 1.66 -8.53 2.76
N LYS A 155 2.68 -8.00 2.05
CA LYS A 155 2.61 -7.72 0.62
C LYS A 155 2.33 -8.99 -0.19
N MET A 156 3.08 -10.07 0.08
CA MET A 156 2.89 -11.36 -0.59
C MET A 156 1.44 -11.84 -0.43
N GLY A 157 0.90 -11.88 0.78
CA GLY A 157 -0.48 -12.31 1.02
C GLY A 157 -1.54 -11.42 0.36
N LYS A 158 -1.24 -10.12 0.10
CA LYS A 158 -2.14 -9.22 -0.62
C LYS A 158 -2.10 -9.36 -2.14
N GLN A 159 -0.98 -9.80 -2.69
CA GLN A 159 -0.77 -9.89 -4.14
C GLN A 159 -0.83 -11.32 -4.67
N MET A 160 -0.82 -12.31 -3.79
CA MET A 160 -0.96 -13.72 -4.15
C MET A 160 -2.36 -13.99 -4.71
N LYS A 161 -2.42 -14.59 -5.89
CA LYS A 161 -3.66 -15.09 -6.51
C LYS A 161 -3.65 -16.60 -6.45
N PHE A 162 -4.63 -17.19 -5.78
CA PHE A 162 -4.85 -18.63 -5.79
C PHE A 162 -5.68 -18.99 -7.02
N ILE A 163 -5.12 -19.74 -7.94
CA ILE A 163 -5.84 -20.33 -9.06
C ILE A 163 -6.27 -21.72 -8.60
N LYS A 164 -7.58 -21.95 -8.43
CA LYS A 164 -8.11 -23.29 -8.25
C LYS A 164 -8.00 -24.02 -9.59
N SER A 165 -7.05 -24.93 -9.73
CA SER A 165 -7.04 -25.87 -10.83
C SER A 165 -8.13 -26.92 -10.55
N HIS A 166 -9.16 -26.99 -11.37
CA HIS A 166 -10.04 -28.14 -11.42
C HIS A 166 -9.26 -29.28 -12.08
N VAL A 167 -8.73 -30.18 -11.26
CA VAL A 167 -8.30 -31.48 -11.76
C VAL A 167 -9.59 -32.21 -12.06
N SER A 168 -9.97 -32.28 -13.34
CA SER A 168 -11.02 -33.21 -13.82
C SER A 168 -10.43 -34.60 -13.69
N THR A 169 -10.83 -35.32 -12.65
CA THR A 169 -10.61 -36.75 -12.57
C THR A 169 -11.53 -37.40 -13.61
N TYR A 170 -10.99 -37.68 -14.77
CA TYR A 170 -11.62 -38.64 -15.67
C TYR A 170 -11.58 -40.02 -14.96
N VAL A 171 -12.65 -40.39 -14.32
CA VAL A 171 -12.90 -41.78 -13.97
C VAL A 171 -13.22 -42.45 -15.29
N SER A 172 -12.22 -43.08 -15.92
CA SER A 172 -12.44 -44.05 -17.00
C SER A 172 -13.12 -45.25 -16.37
N GLY A 173 -14.43 -45.39 -16.62
CA GLY A 173 -15.16 -46.62 -16.35
C GLY A 173 -14.49 -47.76 -17.10
N GLY A 174 -13.83 -48.66 -16.37
CA GLY A 174 -13.35 -49.90 -16.92
C GLY A 174 -14.51 -50.81 -17.18
N SER A 175 -14.74 -51.13 -18.44
CA SER A 175 -15.40 -52.35 -18.86
C SER A 175 -14.31 -53.36 -19.10
N ASP A 176 -14.35 -54.42 -18.27
CA ASP A 176 -13.56 -55.64 -18.46
C ASP A 176 -13.92 -56.26 -19.79
N ASP A 177 -12.92 -56.50 -20.63
CA ASP A 177 -12.89 -57.68 -21.50
C ASP A 177 -11.45 -58.07 -21.79
N GLY A 178 -11.18 -59.35 -21.59
CA GLY A 178 -9.86 -59.94 -21.49
C GLY A 178 -9.14 -60.19 -22.81
N SER A 179 -7.98 -60.69 -22.59
CA SER A 179 -7.06 -61.51 -23.40
C SER A 179 -5.87 -60.83 -24.10
N GLY A 180 -4.71 -61.31 -23.74
CA GLY A 180 -3.68 -61.58 -24.73
C GLY A 180 -2.39 -60.74 -24.70
N SER A 181 -1.42 -61.21 -23.97
CA SER A 181 -0.03 -61.50 -24.39
C SER A 181 0.88 -60.42 -24.98
N SER A 182 2.07 -60.45 -24.40
CA SER A 182 3.45 -60.29 -24.91
C SER A 182 4.17 -58.95 -24.75
N MET A 183 5.19 -59.07 -23.96
CA MET A 183 6.56 -58.51 -23.96
C MET A 183 6.96 -57.49 -25.04
N SER A 184 7.58 -56.36 -24.61
CA SER A 184 9.02 -56.13 -24.84
C SER A 184 9.49 -54.76 -24.35
N SER A 185 10.54 -54.81 -23.54
CA SER A 185 11.76 -53.99 -23.51
C SER A 185 11.70 -52.44 -23.50
N VAL A 186 12.23 -51.91 -22.40
CA VAL A 186 12.92 -50.66 -22.25
C VAL A 186 14.15 -50.59 -23.19
N PRO A 187 14.68 -49.48 -23.60
CA PRO A 187 15.47 -48.60 -22.70
C PRO A 187 15.53 -47.11 -23.08
N GLY A 188 16.14 -46.31 -22.20
CA GLY A 188 16.90 -45.16 -22.67
C GLY A 188 16.72 -43.85 -21.89
N SER A 189 17.57 -43.66 -20.89
CA SER A 189 18.00 -42.39 -20.34
C SER A 189 18.38 -41.40 -21.42
N ILE A 190 18.22 -40.10 -21.14
CA ILE A 190 19.22 -39.06 -21.39
C ILE A 190 18.81 -37.80 -20.60
N MET A 191 19.64 -37.34 -19.68
CA MET A 191 19.81 -35.95 -19.28
C MET A 191 20.70 -35.25 -20.30
N PRO A 192 20.63 -33.95 -20.45
CA PRO A 192 21.76 -33.06 -20.21
C PRO A 192 21.36 -31.85 -19.37
N SER A 193 22.15 -31.47 -18.41
CA SER A 193 23.19 -30.46 -18.27
C SER A 193 23.21 -29.34 -19.34
N ASP A 194 22.91 -28.13 -18.91
CA ASP A 194 23.70 -26.92 -18.68
C ASP A 194 22.77 -25.81 -18.15
#